data_84bffbf5a8e02d0ab857a8484d58a632
#
_entry.id   84bffbf5a8e02d0ab857a8484d58a632
#
_cell.length_a   1.000
_cell.length_b   1.000
_cell.length_c   1.000
_cell.angle_alpha   90.00
_cell.angle_beta   90.00
_cell.angle_gamma   90.00
#
_symmetry.space_group_name_H-M   'P 1'
#
loop_
_entity.id
_entity.type
_entity.pdbx_description
1 polymer ?
#
loop_
_entity_poly.entity_id
_entity_poly.type
_entity_poly.pdbx_seq_one_letter_code
_entity_poly.pdbx_strand_id
1 'polypeptide(L)'
;MGPGNKPNILQLIAGAEPLGAMRRAYDSAGRTVLLRDMVGGALSVYAAALIARTGGTHVFVAEDRDAAAYLLNDFYALLDEKQVYFFPGSYKRSIVYGTEDAQGVVQRTAALSALRREMAAGEYRIICTYPEALAERVTDPEIGRAHV
;
A
#
# COMPACT_ATOMS: atom_id res chain seq x y z
N MET A 1 22.51 27.07 -13.24
CA MET A 1 22.54 25.60 -13.38
C MET A 1 21.28 25.05 -12.68
N GLY A 2 20.33 24.63 -13.46
CA GLY A 2 19.17 23.94 -12.91
C GLY A 2 19.60 22.63 -12.23
N PRO A 3 18.89 22.13 -11.18
CA PRO A 3 19.20 20.85 -10.60
C PRO A 3 19.10 19.80 -11.71
N GLY A 4 20.24 19.16 -12.01
CA GLY A 4 20.28 18.11 -13.01
C GLY A 4 19.20 17.09 -12.67
N ASN A 5 18.30 16.85 -13.61
CA ASN A 5 17.23 15.89 -13.51
C ASN A 5 17.86 14.49 -13.35
N LYS A 6 18.16 14.11 -12.10
CA LYS A 6 18.63 12.75 -11.83
C LYS A 6 17.48 11.81 -12.20
N PRO A 7 17.73 10.81 -13.04
CA PRO A 7 16.69 9.88 -13.43
C PRO A 7 16.12 9.23 -12.15
N ASN A 8 14.79 9.22 -12.05
CA ASN A 8 14.09 8.54 -10.97
C ASN A 8 14.45 7.04 -11.04
N ILE A 9 14.69 6.40 -9.90
CA ILE A 9 15.02 4.99 -9.83
C ILE A 9 14.00 4.12 -10.59
N LEU A 10 12.73 4.48 -10.58
CA LEU A 10 11.69 3.77 -11.32
C LEU A 10 11.91 3.82 -12.84
N GLN A 11 12.45 4.92 -13.34
CA GLN A 11 12.81 5.06 -14.76
C GLN A 11 14.05 4.21 -15.11
N LEU A 12 15.02 4.13 -14.20
CA LEU A 12 16.23 3.33 -14.41
C LEU A 12 15.94 1.83 -14.55
N ILE A 13 14.96 1.31 -13.81
CA ILE A 13 14.59 -0.11 -13.88
C ILE A 13 13.49 -0.41 -14.90
N ALA A 14 13.05 0.59 -15.64
CA ALA A 14 11.92 0.49 -16.56
C ALA A 14 12.05 -0.63 -17.60
N GLY A 15 13.27 -0.89 -18.05
CA GLY A 15 13.62 -1.97 -19.00
C GLY A 15 14.13 -3.24 -18.36
N ALA A 16 14.18 -3.35 -17.03
CA ALA A 16 14.72 -4.52 -16.35
C ALA A 16 13.82 -5.76 -16.56
N GLU A 17 14.45 -6.92 -16.85
CA GLU A 17 13.72 -8.18 -17.10
C GLU A 17 12.82 -8.60 -15.92
N PRO A 18 13.23 -8.47 -14.64
CA PRO A 18 12.31 -8.78 -13.53
C PRO A 18 11.02 -7.99 -13.57
N LEU A 19 11.05 -6.71 -13.94
CA LEU A 19 9.86 -5.88 -14.07
C LEU A 19 8.95 -6.36 -15.22
N GLY A 20 9.54 -6.74 -16.35
CA GLY A 20 8.81 -7.33 -17.48
C GLY A 20 8.11 -8.63 -17.11
N ALA A 21 8.80 -9.50 -16.38
CA ALA A 21 8.24 -10.75 -15.87
C ALA A 21 7.08 -10.50 -14.89
N MET A 22 7.24 -9.58 -13.96
CA MET A 22 6.18 -9.19 -13.03
C MET A 22 4.95 -8.65 -13.76
N ARG A 23 5.14 -7.84 -14.79
CA ARG A 23 4.06 -7.29 -15.59
C ARG A 23 3.29 -8.38 -16.33
N ARG A 24 3.99 -9.29 -17.01
CA ARG A 24 3.34 -10.44 -17.68
C ARG A 24 2.52 -11.30 -16.71
N ALA A 25 3.06 -11.49 -15.51
CA ALA A 25 2.36 -12.22 -14.45
C ALA A 25 1.13 -11.46 -13.94
N TYR A 26 1.24 -10.15 -13.76
CA TYR A 26 0.14 -9.28 -13.34
C TYR A 26 -1.00 -9.27 -14.37
N ASP A 27 -0.68 -9.19 -15.65
CA ASP A 27 -1.68 -9.18 -16.74
C ASP A 27 -2.38 -10.54 -16.88
N SER A 28 -1.86 -11.60 -16.24
CA SER A 28 -2.45 -12.94 -16.22
C SER A 28 -3.39 -13.09 -15.03
N ALA A 29 -4.66 -12.76 -15.21
CA ALA A 29 -5.66 -12.80 -14.15
C ALA A 29 -5.73 -14.15 -13.41
N GLY A 30 -5.89 -14.11 -12.09
CA GLY A 30 -6.15 -15.26 -11.24
C GLY A 30 -4.94 -16.18 -10.96
N ARG A 31 -3.71 -15.68 -11.12
CA ARG A 31 -2.49 -16.44 -10.83
C ARG A 31 -1.81 -15.98 -9.56
N THR A 32 -1.25 -16.95 -8.83
CA THR A 32 -0.29 -16.69 -7.76
C THR A 32 1.11 -16.64 -8.35
N VAL A 33 1.87 -15.59 -8.02
CA VAL A 33 3.24 -15.38 -8.47
C VAL A 33 4.16 -15.34 -7.27
N LEU A 34 5.22 -16.15 -7.29
CA LEU A 34 6.24 -16.15 -6.26
C LEU A 34 7.43 -15.29 -6.72
N LEU A 35 7.69 -14.20 -5.99
CA LEU A 35 8.90 -13.40 -6.17
C LEU A 35 9.97 -13.90 -5.21
N ARG A 36 11.11 -14.28 -5.74
CA ARG A 36 12.27 -14.76 -4.96
C ARG A 36 13.42 -13.76 -5.03
N ASP A 37 14.29 -13.85 -4.05
CA ASP A 37 15.56 -13.10 -4.00
C ASP A 37 15.38 -11.57 -4.03
N MET A 38 14.23 -11.09 -3.54
CA MET A 38 13.98 -9.67 -3.35
C MET A 38 14.64 -9.19 -2.06
N VAL A 39 15.86 -8.70 -2.16
CA VAL A 39 16.67 -8.27 -1.01
C VAL A 39 16.54 -6.76 -0.80
N GLY A 40 16.47 -6.34 0.46
CA GLY A 40 16.38 -4.93 0.82
C GLY A 40 15.15 -4.25 0.22
N GLY A 41 15.33 -3.08 -0.36
CA GLY A 41 14.25 -2.31 -1.00
C GLY A 41 13.83 -2.80 -2.38
N ALA A 42 14.33 -3.93 -2.88
CA ALA A 42 14.04 -4.41 -4.23
C ALA A 42 12.54 -4.63 -4.45
N LEU A 43 11.84 -5.23 -3.49
CA LEU A 43 10.40 -5.44 -3.58
C LEU A 43 9.65 -4.12 -3.76
N SER A 44 9.93 -3.13 -2.93
CA SER A 44 9.27 -1.83 -2.98
C SER A 44 9.52 -1.11 -4.30
N VAL A 45 10.76 -1.15 -4.81
CA VAL A 45 11.14 -0.48 -6.05
C VAL A 45 10.46 -1.13 -7.26
N TYR A 46 10.51 -2.45 -7.39
CA TYR A 46 9.86 -3.16 -8.49
C TYR A 46 8.33 -3.07 -8.42
N ALA A 47 7.75 -3.19 -7.24
CA ALA A 47 6.31 -3.03 -7.04
C ALA A 47 5.86 -1.60 -7.40
N ALA A 48 6.57 -0.57 -6.95
CA ALA A 48 6.27 0.82 -7.29
C ALA A 48 6.34 1.06 -8.80
N ALA A 49 7.35 0.51 -9.49
CA ALA A 49 7.49 0.64 -10.93
C ALA A 49 6.36 -0.05 -11.70
N LEU A 50 5.91 -1.21 -11.23
CA LEU A 50 4.77 -1.91 -11.80
C LEU A 50 3.47 -1.11 -11.60
N ILE A 51 3.19 -0.70 -10.37
CA ILE A 51 1.98 0.02 -9.97
C ILE A 51 1.83 1.35 -10.73
N ALA A 52 2.91 2.11 -10.85
CA ALA A 52 2.91 3.38 -11.58
C ALA A 52 2.49 3.22 -13.05
N ARG A 53 2.64 2.04 -13.62
CA ARG A 53 2.30 1.73 -15.02
C ARG A 53 0.97 1.05 -15.21
N THR A 54 0.55 0.25 -14.24
CA THR A 54 -0.66 -0.56 -14.33
C THR A 54 -1.87 0.12 -13.72
N GLY A 55 -1.66 1.03 -12.74
CA GLY A 55 -2.76 1.58 -11.96
C GLY A 55 -3.43 0.52 -11.08
N GLY A 56 -4.60 0.83 -10.57
CA GLY A 56 -5.41 -0.11 -9.79
C GLY A 56 -5.17 -0.05 -8.28
N THR A 57 -5.87 -0.90 -7.55
CA THR A 57 -5.74 -1.03 -6.09
C THR A 57 -4.82 -2.18 -5.74
N HIS A 58 -3.81 -1.89 -4.93
CA HIS A 58 -2.82 -2.87 -4.49
C HIS A 58 -2.77 -2.93 -2.97
N VAL A 59 -2.89 -4.12 -2.41
CA VAL A 59 -2.82 -4.36 -0.97
C VAL A 59 -1.56 -5.14 -0.65
N PHE A 60 -0.72 -4.57 0.20
CA PHE A 60 0.49 -5.21 0.70
C PHE A 60 0.26 -5.67 2.14
N VAL A 61 0.30 -6.96 2.33
CA VAL A 61 0.18 -7.58 3.65
C VAL A 61 1.58 -7.98 4.11
N ALA A 62 2.15 -7.18 5.00
CA ALA A 62 3.46 -7.46 5.58
C ALA A 62 3.34 -8.44 6.74
N GLU A 63 4.48 -8.90 7.24
CA GLU A 63 4.56 -9.87 8.35
C GLU A 63 3.95 -9.33 9.64
N ASP A 64 4.23 -8.05 9.94
CA ASP A 64 3.76 -7.35 11.13
C ASP A 64 3.60 -5.85 10.89
N ARG A 65 3.24 -5.11 11.95
CA ARG A 65 3.05 -3.67 11.89
C ARG A 65 4.31 -2.93 11.43
N ASP A 66 5.46 -3.29 11.95
CA ASP A 66 6.73 -2.61 11.66
C ASP A 66 7.14 -2.84 10.21
N ALA A 67 7.04 -4.06 9.71
CA ALA A 67 7.28 -4.38 8.32
C ALA A 67 6.31 -3.64 7.37
N ALA A 68 5.04 -3.52 7.74
CA ALA A 68 4.07 -2.74 7.00
C ALA A 68 4.40 -1.24 6.98
N ALA A 69 4.88 -0.69 8.09
CA ALA A 69 5.32 0.70 8.18
C ALA A 69 6.58 0.96 7.34
N TYR A 70 7.51 0.02 7.25
CA TYR A 70 8.67 0.13 6.35
C TYR A 70 8.24 0.18 4.88
N LEU A 71 7.34 -0.70 4.46
CA LEU A 71 6.77 -0.67 3.10
C LEU A 71 6.07 0.66 2.80
N LEU A 72 5.30 1.17 3.76
CA LEU A 72 4.62 2.46 3.64
C LEU A 72 5.63 3.58 3.37
N ASN A 73 6.70 3.65 4.15
CA ASN A 73 7.76 4.64 3.99
C ASN A 73 8.48 4.52 2.65
N ASP A 74 8.75 3.31 2.20
CA ASP A 74 9.34 3.07 0.89
C ASP A 74 8.42 3.60 -0.23
N PHE A 75 7.14 3.31 -0.18
CA PHE A 75 6.19 3.81 -1.17
C PHE A 75 5.98 5.31 -1.11
N TYR A 76 6.03 5.93 0.06
CA TYR A 76 6.04 7.39 0.19
C TYR A 76 7.25 8.03 -0.51
N ALA A 77 8.40 7.39 -0.45
CA ALA A 77 9.61 7.88 -1.09
C ALA A 77 9.61 7.68 -2.61
N LEU A 78 8.91 6.68 -3.12
CA LEU A 78 8.94 6.25 -4.52
C LEU A 78 7.76 6.77 -5.34
N LEU A 79 6.63 7.02 -4.72
CA LEU A 79 5.35 7.33 -5.35
C LEU A 79 4.69 8.57 -4.72
N ASP A 80 3.51 8.95 -5.22
CA ASP A 80 2.71 10.00 -4.61
C ASP A 80 2.12 9.52 -3.28
N GLU A 81 2.55 10.13 -2.20
CA GLU A 81 2.12 9.78 -0.84
C GLU A 81 0.60 9.87 -0.64
N LYS A 82 -0.09 10.71 -1.41
CA LYS A 82 -1.57 10.85 -1.36
C LYS A 82 -2.31 9.59 -1.81
N GLN A 83 -1.63 8.69 -2.50
CA GLN A 83 -2.20 7.45 -3.00
C GLN A 83 -1.81 6.24 -2.16
N VAL A 84 -1.06 6.44 -1.09
CA VAL A 84 -0.53 5.38 -0.22
C VAL A 84 -1.15 5.51 1.17
N TYR A 85 -1.76 4.42 1.63
CA TYR A 85 -2.52 4.37 2.87
C TYR A 85 -1.97 3.29 3.79
N PHE A 86 -2.02 3.57 5.10
CA PHE A 86 -1.76 2.59 6.14
C PHE A 86 -3.09 2.12 6.74
N PHE A 87 -3.23 0.80 6.85
CA PHE A 87 -4.39 0.20 7.51
C PHE A 87 -3.93 -0.57 8.74
N PRO A 88 -3.77 0.11 9.89
CA PRO A 88 -3.32 -0.51 11.13
C PRO A 88 -4.49 -1.18 11.88
N GLY A 89 -4.15 -2.05 12.83
CA GLY A 89 -5.08 -2.51 13.83
C GLY A 89 -5.51 -1.38 14.76
N SER A 90 -6.75 -1.46 15.24
CA SER A 90 -7.28 -0.53 16.24
C SER A 90 -6.87 -0.92 17.66
N TYR A 91 -6.35 -2.13 17.82
CA TYR A 91 -6.04 -2.68 19.13
C TYR A 91 -4.75 -2.10 19.72
N LYS A 92 -4.88 -1.53 20.90
CA LYS A 92 -3.75 -1.09 21.71
C LYS A 92 -3.09 -2.25 22.41
N ARG A 93 -1.79 -2.39 22.23
CA ARG A 93 -0.96 -3.23 23.08
C ARG A 93 -0.65 -2.60 24.45
N SER A 94 -0.99 -1.36 24.68
CA SER A 94 -0.80 -0.71 25.97
C SER A 94 -2.11 -0.55 26.71
N ILE A 95 -2.34 -1.40 27.66
CA ILE A 95 -3.35 -1.29 28.73
C ILE A 95 -3.07 -0.06 29.63
N VAL A 96 -2.04 0.72 29.33
CA VAL A 96 -1.64 1.88 30.11
C VAL A 96 -2.32 3.12 29.55
N TYR A 97 -3.32 3.56 30.28
CA TYR A 97 -3.98 4.88 30.14
C TYR A 97 -4.93 5.10 28.97
N GLY A 98 -6.07 4.41 28.90
CA GLY A 98 -7.36 4.89 28.36
C GLY A 98 -7.40 5.81 27.12
N THR A 99 -6.25 6.12 26.51
CA THR A 99 -6.16 6.94 25.31
C THR A 99 -6.29 6.06 24.08
N GLU A 100 -7.37 6.23 23.33
CA GLU A 100 -7.52 5.62 22.01
C GLU A 100 -6.34 6.06 21.11
N ASP A 101 -5.82 5.13 20.31
CA ASP A 101 -4.88 5.46 19.24
C ASP A 101 -5.63 6.24 18.15
N ALA A 102 -5.84 7.52 18.39
CA ALA A 102 -6.56 8.40 17.47
C ALA A 102 -5.94 8.40 16.06
N GLN A 103 -4.61 8.27 15.99
CA GLN A 103 -3.92 8.20 14.70
C GLN A 103 -4.25 6.92 13.95
N GLY A 104 -4.26 5.77 14.61
CA GLY A 104 -4.63 4.50 14.01
C GLY A 104 -6.07 4.50 13.49
N VAL A 105 -7.00 5.09 14.23
CA VAL A 105 -8.39 5.25 13.79
C VAL A 105 -8.50 6.11 12.55
N VAL A 106 -7.79 7.24 12.50
CA VAL A 106 -7.78 8.15 11.34
C VAL A 106 -7.19 7.45 10.12
N GLN A 107 -6.07 6.76 10.26
CA GLN A 107 -5.41 6.02 9.17
C GLN A 107 -6.32 4.91 8.63
N ARG A 108 -6.94 4.14 9.52
CA ARG A 108 -7.87 3.07 9.18
C ARG A 108 -9.09 3.60 8.41
N THR A 109 -9.67 4.70 8.89
CA THR A 109 -10.81 5.36 8.25
C THR A 109 -10.44 5.93 6.87
N ALA A 110 -9.27 6.54 6.74
CA ALA A 110 -8.77 7.07 5.47
C ALA A 110 -8.60 5.96 4.43
N ALA A 111 -8.01 4.82 4.80
CA ALA A 111 -7.84 3.67 3.91
C ALA A 111 -9.21 3.10 3.45
N LEU A 112 -10.16 2.94 4.35
CA LEU A 112 -11.51 2.46 4.02
C LEU A 112 -12.26 3.44 3.11
N SER A 113 -12.15 4.73 3.37
CA SER A 113 -12.76 5.76 2.51
C SER A 113 -12.14 5.75 1.12
N ALA A 114 -10.82 5.58 1.02
CA ALA A 114 -10.13 5.45 -0.25
C ALA A 114 -10.63 4.24 -1.04
N LEU A 115 -10.83 3.09 -0.39
CA LEU A 115 -11.33 1.88 -1.05
C LEU A 115 -12.74 2.03 -1.63
N ARG A 116 -13.56 2.89 -1.05
CA ARG A 116 -14.93 3.15 -1.51
C ARG A 116 -14.99 4.17 -2.64
N ARG A 117 -13.97 4.98 -2.80
CA ARG A 117 -13.90 6.00 -3.85
C ARG A 117 -13.66 5.34 -5.21
N GLU A 118 -14.40 5.74 -6.22
CA GLU A 118 -14.11 5.38 -7.61
C GLU A 118 -12.75 5.93 -8.04
N MET A 119 -12.04 5.17 -8.85
CA MET A 119 -10.76 5.58 -9.42
C MET A 119 -10.90 5.89 -10.90
N ALA A 120 -10.19 6.94 -11.33
CA ALA A 120 -10.03 7.23 -12.74
C ALA A 120 -9.11 6.18 -13.42
N ALA A 121 -9.21 6.06 -14.74
CA ALA A 121 -8.34 5.19 -15.50
C ALA A 121 -6.86 5.58 -15.30
N GLY A 122 -6.01 4.60 -15.02
CA GLY A 122 -4.59 4.79 -14.76
C GLY A 122 -4.24 5.28 -13.35
N GLU A 123 -5.22 5.66 -12.54
CA GLU A 123 -5.02 5.99 -11.14
C GLU A 123 -4.65 4.73 -10.35
N TYR A 124 -3.84 4.88 -9.31
CA TYR A 124 -3.50 3.78 -8.41
C TYR A 124 -3.75 4.15 -6.95
N ARG A 125 -3.93 3.15 -6.12
CA ARG A 125 -3.89 3.27 -4.66
C ARG A 125 -3.19 2.07 -4.05
N ILE A 126 -2.47 2.31 -2.97
CA ILE A 126 -1.70 1.30 -2.24
C ILE A 126 -2.18 1.30 -0.79
N ILE A 127 -2.39 0.12 -0.24
CA ILE A 127 -2.73 -0.07 1.16
C ILE A 127 -1.70 -1.01 1.76
N CYS A 128 -0.97 -0.53 2.77
CA CYS A 128 -0.04 -1.32 3.55
C CYS A 128 -0.71 -1.75 4.85
N THR A 129 -0.66 -3.03 5.14
CA THR A 129 -1.32 -3.64 6.30
C THR A 129 -0.59 -4.91 6.76
N TYR A 130 -1.13 -5.58 7.76
CA TYR A 130 -0.60 -6.80 8.35
C TYR A 130 -1.74 -7.67 8.90
N PRO A 131 -1.51 -8.98 9.19
CA PRO A 131 -2.58 -9.92 9.49
C PRO A 131 -3.49 -9.53 10.64
N GLU A 132 -2.94 -9.02 11.75
CA GLU A 132 -3.72 -8.62 12.92
C GLU A 132 -4.69 -7.49 12.60
N ALA A 133 -4.28 -6.54 11.77
CA ALA A 133 -5.15 -5.43 11.33
C ALA A 133 -6.30 -5.92 10.45
N LEU A 134 -6.03 -6.90 9.58
CA LEU A 134 -7.04 -7.50 8.70
C LEU A 134 -8.03 -8.39 9.45
N ALA A 135 -7.61 -8.99 10.56
CA ALA A 135 -8.48 -9.84 11.40
C ALA A 135 -9.50 -9.05 12.20
N GLU A 136 -9.32 -7.73 12.35
CA GLU A 136 -10.27 -6.88 13.06
C GLU A 136 -11.51 -6.58 12.22
N ARG A 137 -12.65 -6.57 12.90
CA ARG A 137 -13.92 -6.21 12.28
C ARG A 137 -13.92 -4.74 11.86
N VAL A 138 -14.49 -4.47 10.71
CA VAL A 138 -14.81 -3.13 10.23
C VAL A 138 -16.29 -2.89 10.41
N THR A 139 -16.66 -1.68 10.81
CA THR A 139 -18.07 -1.31 10.90
C THR A 139 -18.68 -1.32 9.49
N ASP A 140 -19.78 -2.02 9.33
CA ASP A 140 -20.51 -2.07 8.08
C ASP A 140 -20.98 -0.64 7.71
N PRO A 141 -20.72 -0.19 6.48
CA PRO A 141 -21.17 1.13 6.03
C PRO A 141 -22.67 1.33 6.09
N GLU A 142 -23.46 0.26 6.01
CA GLU A 142 -24.93 0.34 6.08
C GLU A 142 -25.41 0.62 7.50
N ILE A 143 -24.73 0.10 8.53
CA ILE A 143 -25.07 0.36 9.93
C ILE A 143 -24.83 1.83 10.30
N GLY A 144 -23.78 2.45 9.75
CA GLY A 144 -23.49 3.87 9.97
C GLY A 144 -24.52 4.82 9.34
N ARG A 145 -25.31 4.37 8.35
CA ARG A 145 -26.37 5.16 7.72
C ARG A 145 -27.70 5.07 8.48
N ALA A 146 -27.87 4.10 9.33
CA ALA A 146 -29.11 3.89 10.10
C ALA A 146 -29.23 4.82 11.32
N HIS A 147 -28.23 5.63 11.62
CA HIS A 147 -28.19 6.54 12.77
C HIS A 147 -28.08 8.03 12.38
N VAL A 148 -28.50 8.37 11.19
CA VAL A 148 -28.65 9.78 10.80
C VAL A 148 -30.11 10.19 10.77
#